data_f898813251d68c446c964873b17393d0
#
_entry.id   f898813251d68c446c964873b17393d0
#
_cell.length_a   1.000
_cell.length_b   1.000
_cell.length_c   1.000
_cell.angle_alpha   90.00
_cell.angle_beta   90.00
_cell.angle_gamma   90.00
#
_symmetry.space_group_name_H-M   'P 1'
#
loop_
_entity.id
_entity.type
_entity.pdbx_description
1 polymer ?
#
loop_
_entity_poly.entity_id
_entity_poly.type
_entity_poly.pdbx_seq_one_letter_code
_entity_poly.pdbx_strand_id
1 'polypeptide(L)'
;MSSNRSDKVGDLLKKEISIIITNQIKDPRLQNINITAVKVSDDIGIAKVYYTVIGESINKSESNIDKKILNKVSGMIRSKLAKQIKIRRVPKIQFRFDESIEYSENIENLLKNLK
;
A
#
# COMPACT_ATOMS: atom_id res chain seq x y z
N MET A 1 -6.47 -25.19 0.51
CA MET A 1 -5.83 -23.92 0.65
C MET A 1 -6.74 -22.80 0.30
N SER A 2 -7.07 -22.10 1.32
CA SER A 2 -8.14 -21.13 1.28
C SER A 2 -7.77 -19.80 0.63
N SER A 3 -6.50 -19.57 0.36
CA SER A 3 -6.02 -18.22 0.08
C SER A 3 -5.96 -17.85 -1.40
N ASN A 4 -6.23 -18.78 -2.32
CA ASN A 4 -6.08 -18.50 -3.76
C ASN A 4 -6.95 -17.33 -4.22
N ARG A 5 -8.18 -17.24 -3.74
CA ARG A 5 -9.07 -16.17 -4.15
C ARG A 5 -8.62 -14.82 -3.58
N SER A 6 -8.28 -14.80 -2.29
CA SER A 6 -7.82 -13.57 -1.66
C SER A 6 -6.48 -13.12 -2.24
N ASP A 7 -5.59 -14.03 -2.58
CA ASP A 7 -4.32 -13.70 -3.22
C ASP A 7 -4.52 -13.06 -4.60
N LYS A 8 -5.43 -13.62 -5.40
CA LYS A 8 -5.76 -13.07 -6.71
C LYS A 8 -6.37 -11.69 -6.61
N VAL A 9 -7.27 -11.50 -5.66
CA VAL A 9 -7.87 -10.19 -5.40
C VAL A 9 -6.80 -9.22 -4.93
N GLY A 10 -5.90 -9.66 -4.07
CA GLY A 10 -4.78 -8.84 -3.61
C GLY A 10 -3.89 -8.35 -4.74
N ASP A 11 -3.55 -9.23 -5.68
CA ASP A 11 -2.74 -8.87 -6.84
C ASP A 11 -3.46 -7.86 -7.73
N LEU A 12 -4.74 -8.08 -7.97
CA LEU A 12 -5.55 -7.14 -8.75
C LEU A 12 -5.63 -5.78 -8.06
N LEU A 13 -5.89 -5.77 -6.75
CA LEU A 13 -5.98 -4.53 -6.00
C LEU A 13 -4.67 -3.78 -5.96
N LYS A 14 -3.55 -4.48 -5.83
CA LYS A 14 -2.23 -3.84 -5.86
C LYS A 14 -2.05 -3.07 -7.16
N LYS A 15 -2.35 -3.69 -8.28
CA LYS A 15 -2.25 -3.06 -9.60
C LYS A 15 -3.19 -1.86 -9.72
N GLU A 16 -4.45 -2.05 -9.38
CA GLU A 16 -5.46 -1.01 -9.55
C GLU A 16 -5.25 0.16 -8.59
N ILE A 17 -4.91 -0.11 -7.34
CA ILE A 17 -4.65 0.94 -6.36
C ILE A 17 -3.43 1.76 -6.76
N SER A 18 -2.38 1.10 -7.25
CA SER A 18 -1.17 1.80 -7.70
C SER A 18 -1.50 2.75 -8.86
N ILE A 19 -2.31 2.30 -9.80
CA ILE A 19 -2.75 3.13 -10.93
C ILE A 19 -3.61 4.30 -10.45
N ILE A 20 -4.53 4.06 -9.53
CA ILE A 20 -5.41 5.10 -8.99
C ILE A 20 -4.58 6.19 -8.31
N ILE A 21 -3.64 5.81 -7.46
CA ILE A 21 -2.80 6.77 -6.75
C ILE A 21 -1.95 7.57 -7.73
N THR A 22 -1.35 6.90 -8.70
CA THR A 22 -0.45 7.56 -9.66
C THR A 22 -1.20 8.50 -10.61
N ASN A 23 -2.34 8.06 -11.12
CA ASN A 23 -2.99 8.73 -12.24
C ASN A 23 -4.25 9.52 -11.87
N GLN A 24 -4.93 9.16 -10.79
CA GLN A 24 -6.23 9.72 -10.48
C GLN A 24 -6.26 10.56 -9.21
N ILE A 25 -5.36 10.29 -8.28
CA ILE A 25 -5.27 11.07 -7.05
C ILE A 25 -4.06 12.00 -7.17
N LYS A 26 -4.34 13.27 -7.43
CA LYS A 26 -3.28 14.26 -7.65
C LYS A 26 -3.00 15.05 -6.39
N ASP A 27 -2.55 14.36 -5.37
CA ASP A 27 -2.15 14.98 -4.11
C ASP A 27 -0.63 14.95 -4.00
N PRO A 28 0.03 16.12 -3.91
CA PRO A 28 1.50 16.15 -3.79
C PRO A 28 2.05 15.37 -2.62
N ARG A 29 1.26 15.22 -1.57
CA ARG A 29 1.68 14.46 -0.38
C ARG A 29 1.78 12.96 -0.63
N LEU A 30 1.16 12.47 -1.71
CA LEU A 30 1.15 11.06 -2.09
C LEU A 30 2.06 10.76 -3.27
N GLN A 31 2.78 11.75 -3.76
CA GLN A 31 3.55 11.66 -4.98
C GLN A 31 4.63 10.57 -4.94
N ASN A 32 5.21 10.38 -3.78
CA ASN A 32 6.32 9.45 -3.60
C ASN A 32 5.92 8.14 -2.95
N ILE A 33 4.62 7.90 -2.81
CA ILE A 33 4.14 6.67 -2.21
C ILE A 33 4.34 5.51 -3.19
N ASN A 34 4.82 4.39 -2.67
CA ASN A 34 5.00 3.17 -3.45
C ASN A 34 4.29 2.03 -2.73
N ILE A 35 3.38 1.36 -3.43
CA ILE A 35 2.65 0.23 -2.88
C ILE A 35 3.51 -1.01 -3.02
N THR A 36 3.87 -1.62 -1.91
CA THR A 36 4.76 -2.78 -1.90
C THR A 36 4.00 -4.10 -1.89
N ALA A 37 2.85 -4.14 -1.25
CA ALA A 37 2.04 -5.34 -1.17
C ALA A 37 0.60 -5.00 -0.82
N VAL A 38 -0.31 -5.87 -1.19
CA VAL A 38 -1.70 -5.78 -0.74
C VAL A 38 -2.11 -7.17 -0.25
N LYS A 39 -2.50 -7.25 1.00
CA LYS A 39 -2.94 -8.50 1.62
C LYS A 39 -4.41 -8.41 1.98
N VAL A 40 -5.19 -9.30 1.40
CA VAL A 40 -6.63 -9.31 1.56
C VAL A 40 -7.01 -10.44 2.52
N SER A 41 -7.93 -10.14 3.44
CA SER A 41 -8.46 -11.15 4.36
C SER A 41 -9.24 -12.23 3.59
N ASP A 42 -9.37 -13.41 4.19
CA ASP A 42 -10.01 -14.56 3.52
C ASP A 42 -11.44 -14.27 3.08
N ASP A 43 -12.16 -13.45 3.85
CA ASP A 43 -13.53 -13.06 3.52
C ASP A 43 -13.60 -11.86 2.57
N ILE A 44 -12.45 -11.36 2.13
CA ILE A 44 -12.33 -10.18 1.26
C ILE A 44 -12.98 -8.94 1.88
N GLY A 45 -12.99 -8.88 3.21
CA GLY A 45 -13.55 -7.73 3.93
C GLY A 45 -12.57 -6.60 4.16
N ILE A 46 -11.28 -6.93 4.25
CA ILE A 46 -10.21 -5.96 4.55
C ILE A 46 -9.05 -6.19 3.61
N ALA A 47 -8.54 -5.11 3.04
CA ALA A 47 -7.31 -5.11 2.27
C ALA A 47 -6.28 -4.24 2.98
N LYS A 48 -5.19 -4.84 3.43
CA LYS A 48 -4.06 -4.12 4.01
C LYS A 48 -3.12 -3.73 2.89
N VAL A 49 -2.96 -2.44 2.68
CA VAL A 49 -2.14 -1.89 1.61
C VAL A 49 -0.83 -1.41 2.22
N TYR A 50 0.22 -2.16 1.98
CA TYR A 50 1.54 -1.84 2.49
C TYR A 50 2.22 -0.87 1.55
N TYR A 51 2.87 0.15 2.11
CA TYR A 51 3.49 1.20 1.32
C TYR A 51 4.82 1.63 1.91
N THR A 52 5.65 2.21 1.05
CA THR A 52 6.83 2.96 1.44
C THR A 52 6.77 4.32 0.78
N VAL A 53 7.63 5.24 1.23
CA VAL A 53 7.74 6.56 0.63
C VAL A 53 9.13 6.68 0.03
N ILE A 54 9.18 6.83 -1.28
CA ILE A 54 10.44 6.90 -2.02
C ILE A 54 11.12 8.23 -1.70
N GLY A 55 12.41 8.18 -1.41
CA GLY A 55 13.19 9.38 -1.11
C GLY A 55 13.20 9.79 0.35
N GLU A 56 12.45 9.09 1.20
CA GLU A 56 12.50 9.34 2.63
C GLU A 56 13.77 8.73 3.24
N SER A 57 14.23 9.36 4.32
CA SER A 57 15.35 8.82 5.07
C SER A 57 14.97 7.49 5.72
N ILE A 58 15.82 6.48 5.57
CA ILE A 58 15.63 5.19 6.21
C ILE A 58 15.62 5.28 7.74
N ASN A 59 16.16 6.34 8.29
CA ASN A 59 16.21 6.52 9.73
C ASN A 59 14.86 6.95 10.33
N LYS A 60 13.90 7.28 9.48
CA LYS A 60 12.56 7.61 9.92
C LYS A 60 11.73 6.34 9.91
N SER A 61 11.43 5.83 11.08
CA SER A 61 10.60 4.64 11.21
C SER A 61 9.12 4.93 10.95
N GLU A 62 8.76 6.20 10.80
CA GLU A 62 7.39 6.59 10.57
C GLU A 62 7.25 7.29 9.24
N SER A 63 6.15 7.03 8.56
CA SER A 63 5.80 7.74 7.35
C SER A 63 5.51 9.20 7.67
N ASN A 64 5.93 10.11 6.78
CA ASN A 64 5.55 11.51 6.88
C ASN A 64 4.12 11.78 6.44
N ILE A 65 3.43 10.77 5.95
CA ILE A 65 2.06 10.92 5.50
C ILE A 65 1.13 10.82 6.71
N ASP A 66 0.33 11.87 6.91
CA ASP A 66 -0.65 11.93 7.99
C ASP A 66 -1.71 10.83 7.81
N LYS A 67 -2.05 10.18 8.91
CA LYS A 67 -3.09 9.15 8.93
C LYS A 67 -4.44 9.69 8.45
N LYS A 68 -4.74 10.95 8.70
CA LYS A 68 -5.98 11.58 8.21
C LYS A 68 -6.01 11.63 6.69
N ILE A 69 -4.86 11.90 6.07
CA ILE A 69 -4.74 11.92 4.61
C ILE A 69 -4.95 10.50 4.07
N LEU A 70 -4.32 9.51 4.69
CA LEU A 70 -4.46 8.12 4.27
C LEU A 70 -5.90 7.63 4.41
N ASN A 71 -6.59 8.01 5.47
CA ASN A 71 -7.99 7.63 5.65
C ASN A 71 -8.88 8.24 4.57
N LYS A 72 -8.65 9.50 4.23
CA LYS A 72 -9.38 10.17 3.17
C LYS A 72 -9.13 9.50 1.83
N VAL A 73 -7.88 9.19 1.54
CA VAL A 73 -7.47 8.54 0.30
C VAL A 73 -8.05 7.13 0.22
N SER A 74 -8.11 6.42 1.35
CA SER A 74 -8.73 5.09 1.40
C SER A 74 -10.18 5.12 0.92
N GLY A 75 -10.94 6.11 1.37
CA GLY A 75 -12.32 6.28 0.91
C GLY A 75 -12.42 6.57 -0.57
N MET A 76 -11.54 7.44 -1.08
CA MET A 76 -11.49 7.77 -2.50
C MET A 76 -11.14 6.55 -3.36
N ILE A 77 -10.14 5.78 -2.93
CA ILE A 77 -9.72 4.57 -3.63
C ILE A 77 -10.86 3.57 -3.68
N ARG A 78 -11.51 3.36 -2.55
CA ARG A 78 -12.62 2.41 -2.47
C ARG A 78 -13.76 2.78 -3.40
N SER A 79 -14.09 4.06 -3.47
CA SER A 79 -15.12 4.57 -4.38
C SER A 79 -14.74 4.33 -5.85
N LYS A 80 -13.48 4.58 -6.20
CA LYS A 80 -13.00 4.38 -7.58
C LYS A 80 -12.93 2.91 -7.95
N LEU A 81 -12.49 2.06 -7.01
CA LEU A 81 -12.46 0.61 -7.24
C LEU A 81 -13.87 0.07 -7.52
N ALA A 82 -14.86 0.55 -6.77
CA ALA A 82 -16.24 0.11 -6.96
C ALA A 82 -16.76 0.41 -8.37
N LYS A 83 -16.23 1.45 -9.00
CA LYS A 83 -16.61 1.84 -10.36
C LYS A 83 -15.78 1.16 -11.45
N GLN A 84 -14.54 0.82 -11.14
CA GLN A 84 -13.57 0.44 -12.16
C GLN A 84 -13.35 -1.06 -12.26
N ILE A 85 -13.60 -1.81 -11.21
CA ILE A 85 -13.39 -3.26 -11.23
C ILE A 85 -14.67 -3.99 -10.88
N LYS A 86 -14.81 -5.17 -11.47
CA LYS A 86 -15.97 -6.01 -11.23
C LYS A 86 -15.64 -7.02 -10.16
N ILE A 87 -15.73 -6.60 -8.92
CA ILE A 87 -15.66 -7.53 -7.81
C ILE A 87 -16.95 -7.40 -7.00
N ARG A 88 -17.34 -8.51 -6.45
CA ARG A 88 -18.60 -8.61 -5.73
C ARG A 88 -18.66 -7.67 -4.53
N ARG A 89 -17.52 -7.46 -3.90
CA ARG A 89 -17.39 -6.63 -2.71
C ARG A 89 -16.03 -5.96 -2.71
N VAL A 90 -16.04 -4.64 -2.53
CA VAL A 90 -14.80 -3.89 -2.39
C VAL A 90 -14.41 -3.91 -0.92
N PRO A 91 -13.23 -4.45 -0.58
CA PRO A 91 -12.81 -4.52 0.82
C PRO A 91 -12.52 -3.13 1.39
N LYS A 92 -12.55 -3.05 2.70
CA LYS A 92 -12.10 -1.86 3.41
C LYS A 92 -10.59 -1.72 3.22
N ILE A 93 -10.14 -0.55 2.82
CA ILE A 93 -8.73 -0.28 2.56
C ILE A 93 -8.07 0.22 3.84
N GLN A 94 -6.97 -0.42 4.24
CA GLN A 94 -6.17 -0.01 5.39
C GLN A 94 -4.71 0.14 4.94
N PHE A 95 -4.19 1.36 5.02
CA PHE A 95 -2.79 1.60 4.71
C PHE A 95 -1.91 1.23 5.90
N ARG A 96 -0.80 0.56 5.59
CA ARG A 96 0.21 0.16 6.56
C ARG A 96 1.59 0.47 6.02
N PHE A 97 2.43 1.10 6.82
CA PHE A 97 3.82 1.30 6.42
C PHE A 97 4.55 -0.05 6.36
N ASP A 98 5.31 -0.26 5.28
CA ASP A 98 6.03 -1.53 5.10
C ASP A 98 7.38 -1.47 5.81
N GLU A 99 7.41 -1.94 7.02
CA GLU A 99 8.62 -1.97 7.84
C GLU A 99 9.65 -2.99 7.35
N SER A 100 9.22 -3.98 6.59
CA SER A 100 10.13 -5.02 6.12
C SER A 100 11.18 -4.48 5.15
N ILE A 101 10.80 -3.51 4.32
CA ILE A 101 11.73 -2.89 3.38
C ILE A 101 12.73 -2.01 4.12
N GLU A 102 12.26 -1.23 5.09
CA GLU A 102 13.14 -0.42 5.93
C GLU A 102 14.17 -1.29 6.65
N TYR A 103 13.71 -2.39 7.22
CA TYR A 103 14.59 -3.32 7.92
C TYR A 103 15.66 -3.90 6.99
N SER A 104 15.28 -4.32 5.81
CA SER A 104 16.20 -4.88 4.82
C SER A 104 17.25 -3.85 4.38
N GLU A 105 16.85 -2.62 4.16
CA GLU A 105 17.76 -1.55 3.79
C GLU A 105 18.76 -1.26 4.91
N ASN A 106 18.32 -1.26 6.15
CA ASN A 106 19.19 -1.07 7.30
C ASN A 106 20.24 -2.17 7.41
N ILE A 107 19.86 -3.40 7.17
CA ILE A 107 20.79 -4.53 7.19
C ILE A 107 21.83 -4.37 6.07
N GLU A 108 21.41 -4.04 4.88
CA GLU A 108 22.32 -3.80 3.76
C GLU A 108 23.31 -2.69 4.07
N ASN A 109 22.85 -1.60 4.65
CA ASN A 109 23.72 -0.49 5.03
C ASN A 109 24.74 -0.91 6.09
N LEU A 110 24.33 -1.69 7.07
CA LEU A 110 25.23 -2.21 8.08
C LEU A 110 26.32 -3.08 7.45
N LEU A 111 25.95 -3.93 6.52
CA LEU A 111 26.90 -4.79 5.82
C LEU A 111 27.89 -3.98 5.00
N LYS A 112 27.45 -2.94 4.35
CA LYS A 112 28.32 -2.04 3.59
C LYS A 112 29.33 -1.33 4.49
N ASN A 113 28.92 -0.99 5.69
CA ASN A 113 29.77 -0.26 6.63
C ASN A 113 30.78 -1.15 7.34
N LEU A 114 30.67 -2.46 7.19
CA LEU A 114 31.59 -3.41 7.80
C LEU A 114 32.88 -3.63 7.03
N LYS A 115 33.02 -2.99 5.91
CA LYS A 115 34.27 -3.12 5.13
C LYS A 115 35.42 -2.33 5.73
#